data_2b0d5a4a91544fb074d4ebd126a9d218
#
_entry.id   2b0d5a4a91544fb074d4ebd126a9d218
#
_cell.length_a   1.000
_cell.length_b   1.000
_cell.length_c   1.000
_cell.angle_alpha   90.00
_cell.angle_beta   90.00
_cell.angle_gamma   90.00
#
_symmetry.space_group_name_H-M   'P 1'
#
loop_
_entity.id
_entity.type
_entity.pdbx_description
1 polymer ?
#
loop_
_entity_poly.entity_id
_entity_poly.type
_entity_poly.pdbx_seq_one_letter_code
_entity_poly.pdbx_strand_id
1 'polypeptide(L)'
;MANDDEIYLIDMWRIVTHEWRWFVGVSALVLLVTFAWLHTARSQWEATAWIQVGQVGAAPSGQDPKIEAFSRALERLDTRTFRDEVLRRVGVPLDAPEAVLYRRSMKVEPMPYANLMKVRLRAYSAEDAKQLASATADTLHGLHARIGAVPMALARERMVELDRDLGEAQADRERLSHEAKGNGAEAALAGVALASRNEDIRALEQIRSDLANRLLPNYTFETSMPWPVNVPDDRVFPNTLLTAGLGGLAALFLASLAAVARHALRSRPRRAAMLHAA
;
A
#
# COMPACT_ATOMS: atom_id res chain seq x y z
N MET A 1 29.63 -17.65 56.42
CA MET A 1 30.44 -17.50 55.21
C MET A 1 29.64 -18.20 54.12
N ALA A 2 28.92 -17.41 53.34
CA ALA A 2 28.14 -17.92 52.20
C ALA A 2 29.13 -18.27 51.11
N ASN A 3 29.18 -19.55 50.71
CA ASN A 3 29.78 -19.92 49.45
C ASN A 3 28.83 -19.42 48.35
N ASP A 4 29.25 -18.37 47.68
CA ASP A 4 28.66 -17.95 46.42
C ASP A 4 28.89 -19.10 45.43
N ASP A 5 27.84 -19.84 45.14
CA ASP A 5 27.79 -20.80 44.04
C ASP A 5 27.82 -20.02 42.71
N GLU A 6 28.99 -19.43 42.39
CA GLU A 6 29.24 -18.87 41.06
C GLU A 6 29.26 -20.03 40.07
N ILE A 7 28.19 -20.14 39.30
CA ILE A 7 28.09 -21.10 38.20
C ILE A 7 29.03 -20.61 37.09
N TYR A 8 30.24 -21.15 37.05
CA TYR A 8 31.18 -20.85 36.00
C TYR A 8 30.79 -21.51 34.68
N LEU A 9 30.95 -20.82 33.55
CA LEU A 9 30.75 -21.34 32.19
C LEU A 9 31.48 -22.67 31.97
N ILE A 10 32.60 -22.89 32.67
CA ILE A 10 33.39 -24.17 32.67
C ILE A 10 32.60 -25.32 33.26
N ASP A 11 31.78 -25.08 34.28
CA ASP A 11 30.97 -26.14 34.90
C ASP A 11 29.80 -26.53 33.98
N MET A 12 29.18 -25.56 33.28
CA MET A 12 28.24 -25.87 32.21
C MET A 12 28.82 -26.69 31.09
N TRP A 13 30.04 -26.34 30.66
CA TRP A 13 30.73 -27.12 29.61
C TRP A 13 30.98 -28.57 30.05
N ARG A 14 31.43 -28.80 31.28
CA ARG A 14 31.66 -30.12 31.86
C ARG A 14 30.35 -30.91 31.99
N ILE A 15 29.24 -30.31 32.35
CA ILE A 15 27.92 -30.94 32.41
C ILE A 15 27.46 -31.35 31.02
N VAL A 16 27.58 -30.48 30.02
CA VAL A 16 27.20 -30.76 28.64
C VAL A 16 28.04 -31.90 28.04
N THR A 17 29.35 -31.93 28.29
CA THR A 17 30.22 -32.99 27.82
C THR A 17 29.93 -34.32 28.49
N HIS A 18 29.54 -34.34 29.76
CA HIS A 18 29.19 -35.55 30.49
C HIS A 18 27.83 -36.13 30.02
N GLU A 19 26.86 -35.28 29.74
CA GLU A 19 25.48 -35.63 29.30
C GLU A 19 25.30 -35.38 27.79
N TRP A 20 26.39 -35.50 26.97
CA TRP A 20 26.40 -35.17 25.54
C TRP A 20 25.30 -35.88 24.73
N ARG A 21 24.97 -37.11 25.15
CA ARG A 21 23.93 -37.95 24.47
C ARG A 21 22.55 -37.31 24.57
N TRP A 22 22.22 -36.69 25.71
CA TRP A 22 20.96 -35.97 25.90
C TRP A 22 20.97 -34.64 25.20
N PHE A 23 22.10 -33.93 25.27
CA PHE A 23 22.28 -32.67 24.55
C PHE A 23 22.08 -32.90 23.03
N VAL A 24 22.74 -33.89 22.44
CA VAL A 24 22.62 -34.23 21.01
C VAL A 24 21.19 -34.70 20.68
N GLY A 25 20.59 -35.53 21.52
CA GLY A 25 19.23 -36.04 21.30
C GLY A 25 18.17 -34.93 21.28
N VAL A 26 18.22 -33.99 22.25
CA VAL A 26 17.28 -32.85 22.31
C VAL A 26 17.55 -31.88 21.17
N SER A 27 18.82 -31.58 20.87
CA SER A 27 19.17 -30.71 19.72
C SER A 27 18.65 -31.30 18.41
N ALA A 28 18.88 -32.58 18.17
CA ALA A 28 18.41 -33.26 16.96
C ALA A 28 16.88 -33.25 16.86
N LEU A 29 16.17 -33.46 17.97
CA LEU A 29 14.69 -33.40 18.01
C LEU A 29 14.19 -32.02 17.64
N VAL A 30 14.74 -30.95 18.25
CA VAL A 30 14.32 -29.56 17.98
C VAL A 30 14.60 -29.18 16.54
N LEU A 31 15.78 -29.54 16.01
CA LEU A 31 16.13 -29.29 14.61
C LEU A 31 15.20 -30.05 13.65
N LEU A 32 14.86 -31.30 13.96
CA LEU A 32 13.94 -32.10 13.16
C LEU A 32 12.54 -31.46 13.14
N VAL A 33 12.03 -31.01 14.29
CA VAL A 33 10.75 -30.29 14.37
C VAL A 33 10.81 -28.99 13.56
N THR A 34 11.90 -28.23 13.66
CA THR A 34 12.11 -26.99 12.89
C THR A 34 12.12 -27.27 11.39
N PHE A 35 12.80 -28.32 10.97
CA PHE A 35 12.87 -28.74 9.57
C PHE A 35 11.51 -29.23 9.04
N ALA A 36 10.80 -30.05 9.81
CA ALA A 36 9.46 -30.51 9.47
C ALA A 36 8.50 -29.31 9.31
N TRP A 37 8.59 -28.34 10.21
CA TRP A 37 7.79 -27.12 10.11
C TRP A 37 8.12 -26.29 8.87
N LEU A 38 9.41 -26.13 8.52
CA LEU A 38 9.84 -25.46 7.28
C LEU A 38 9.26 -26.10 6.01
N HIS A 39 9.10 -27.44 6.01
CA HIS A 39 8.55 -28.17 4.88
C HIS A 39 7.03 -28.18 4.83
N THR A 40 6.35 -28.11 5.97
CA THR A 40 4.88 -28.18 6.03
C THR A 40 4.24 -26.81 6.02
N ALA A 41 4.95 -25.73 6.38
CA ALA A 41 4.43 -24.38 6.37
C ALA A 41 4.11 -23.91 4.95
N ARG A 42 2.89 -23.42 4.73
CA ARG A 42 2.48 -22.89 3.42
C ARG A 42 3.30 -21.67 3.04
N SER A 43 3.94 -21.75 1.90
CA SER A 43 4.74 -20.64 1.34
C SER A 43 3.87 -19.43 1.06
N GLN A 44 4.42 -18.24 1.30
CA GLN A 44 3.74 -16.97 1.03
C GLN A 44 4.67 -16.05 0.24
N TRP A 45 4.10 -15.38 -0.77
CA TRP A 45 4.76 -14.35 -1.58
C TRP A 45 4.15 -13.00 -1.27
N GLU A 46 4.97 -11.96 -1.25
CA GLU A 46 4.53 -10.59 -0.99
C GLU A 46 4.56 -9.80 -2.30
N ALA A 47 3.41 -9.26 -2.69
CA ALA A 47 3.32 -8.31 -3.79
C ALA A 47 3.34 -6.89 -3.26
N THR A 48 3.99 -6.00 -4.01
CA THR A 48 4.01 -4.56 -3.78
C THR A 48 3.48 -3.84 -5.01
N ALA A 49 2.44 -3.02 -4.82
CA ALA A 49 1.89 -2.13 -5.83
C ALA A 49 1.98 -0.68 -5.36
N TRP A 50 2.22 0.24 -6.29
CA TRP A 50 2.15 1.68 -6.05
C TRP A 50 0.94 2.24 -6.78
N ILE A 51 0.06 2.92 -6.06
CA ILE A 51 -1.18 3.49 -6.60
C ILE A 51 -1.10 5.00 -6.48
N GLN A 52 -1.24 5.69 -7.60
CA GLN A 52 -1.38 7.14 -7.68
C GLN A 52 -2.85 7.51 -7.66
N VAL A 53 -3.24 8.40 -6.73
CA VAL A 53 -4.62 8.88 -6.65
C VAL A 53 -4.88 9.86 -7.79
N GLY A 54 -5.93 9.63 -8.55
CA GLY A 54 -6.36 10.49 -9.64
C GLY A 54 -6.80 11.87 -9.16
N GLN A 55 -6.71 12.84 -10.06
CA GLN A 55 -7.15 14.22 -9.82
C GLN A 55 -7.80 14.84 -11.05
N VAL A 56 -8.66 15.82 -10.82
CA VAL A 56 -9.27 16.68 -11.84
C VAL A 56 -8.83 18.12 -11.57
N GLY A 57 -7.92 18.64 -12.38
CA GLY A 57 -7.30 19.96 -12.18
C GLY A 57 -8.27 21.13 -12.33
N ALA A 58 -9.48 20.89 -12.84
CA ALA A 58 -10.55 21.88 -12.96
C ALA A 58 -11.26 22.19 -11.62
N ALA A 59 -10.82 21.60 -10.50
CA ALA A 59 -11.38 21.91 -9.19
C ALA A 59 -11.30 23.42 -8.89
N PRO A 60 -12.33 24.00 -8.22
CA PRO A 60 -12.32 25.38 -7.80
C PRO A 60 -11.13 25.72 -6.91
N SER A 61 -10.71 27.00 -6.94
CA SER A 61 -9.60 27.46 -6.10
C SER A 61 -9.89 27.19 -4.62
N GLY A 62 -8.91 26.60 -3.92
CA GLY A 62 -9.03 26.22 -2.50
C GLY A 62 -9.62 24.84 -2.24
N GLN A 63 -10.04 24.11 -3.27
CA GLN A 63 -10.44 22.70 -3.14
C GLN A 63 -9.29 21.77 -3.56
N ASP A 64 -9.23 20.59 -2.90
CA ASP A 64 -8.29 19.53 -3.29
C ASP A 64 -8.66 19.02 -4.70
N PRO A 65 -7.79 19.11 -5.70
CA PRO A 65 -8.07 18.62 -7.05
C PRO A 65 -8.18 17.09 -7.13
N LYS A 66 -7.83 16.37 -6.08
CA LYS A 66 -7.92 14.91 -6.05
C LYS A 66 -9.37 14.43 -6.15
N ILE A 67 -9.58 13.36 -6.86
CA ILE A 67 -10.90 12.70 -7.01
C ILE A 67 -11.45 12.29 -5.63
N GLU A 68 -10.58 11.87 -4.73
CA GLU A 68 -10.89 11.64 -3.32
C GLU A 68 -9.72 12.16 -2.46
N ALA A 69 -10.02 12.75 -1.30
CA ALA A 69 -8.98 13.14 -0.35
C ALA A 69 -8.10 11.95 0.02
N PHE A 70 -6.78 12.15 0.01
CA PHE A 70 -5.79 11.07 0.18
C PHE A 70 -6.02 10.25 1.46
N SER A 71 -6.35 10.89 2.57
CA SER A 71 -6.69 10.22 3.84
C SER A 71 -7.91 9.31 3.72
N ARG A 72 -8.94 9.77 3.00
CA ARG A 72 -10.17 8.99 2.80
C ARG A 72 -9.91 7.76 1.89
N ALA A 73 -9.08 7.91 0.87
CA ALA A 73 -8.67 6.80 0.02
C ALA A 73 -7.89 5.74 0.83
N LEU A 74 -7.02 6.16 1.77
CA LEU A 74 -6.31 5.26 2.68
C LEU A 74 -7.28 4.50 3.59
N GLU A 75 -8.19 5.22 4.25
CA GLU A 75 -9.21 4.60 5.12
C GLU A 75 -10.09 3.61 4.35
N ARG A 76 -10.46 3.95 3.11
CA ARG A 76 -11.24 3.08 2.25
C ARG A 76 -10.53 1.75 1.96
N LEU A 77 -9.26 1.79 1.58
CA LEU A 77 -8.45 0.59 1.36
C LEU A 77 -8.34 -0.29 2.60
N ASP A 78 -8.43 0.31 3.79
CA ASP A 78 -8.34 -0.41 5.06
C ASP A 78 -9.68 -1.06 5.46
N THR A 79 -10.79 -0.66 4.83
CA THR A 79 -12.11 -1.22 5.14
C THR A 79 -12.24 -2.68 4.70
N ARG A 80 -12.91 -3.49 5.52
CA ARG A 80 -13.24 -4.87 5.16
C ARG A 80 -14.10 -4.95 3.90
N THR A 81 -15.03 -4.01 3.74
CA THR A 81 -15.94 -3.96 2.58
C THR A 81 -15.15 -3.83 1.27
N PHE A 82 -14.15 -2.96 1.21
CA PHE A 82 -13.29 -2.79 0.04
C PHE A 82 -12.48 -4.08 -0.23
N ARG A 83 -11.86 -4.64 0.82
CA ARG A 83 -11.07 -5.88 0.69
C ARG A 83 -11.93 -7.07 0.21
N ASP A 84 -13.16 -7.16 0.68
CA ASP A 84 -14.11 -8.19 0.24
C ASP A 84 -14.57 -7.98 -1.20
N GLU A 85 -14.67 -6.72 -1.67
CA GLU A 85 -14.96 -6.40 -3.06
C GLU A 85 -13.84 -6.83 -4.00
N VAL A 86 -12.59 -6.59 -3.62
CA VAL A 86 -11.41 -7.08 -4.37
C VAL A 86 -11.43 -8.59 -4.49
N LEU A 87 -11.69 -9.30 -3.38
CA LEU A 87 -11.75 -10.77 -3.38
C LEU A 87 -12.84 -11.30 -4.29
N ARG A 88 -14.06 -10.70 -4.26
CA ARG A 88 -15.15 -11.07 -5.17
C ARG A 88 -14.78 -10.85 -6.63
N ARG A 89 -14.08 -9.76 -6.93
CA ARG A 89 -13.65 -9.45 -8.30
C ARG A 89 -12.67 -10.48 -8.87
N VAL A 90 -11.79 -11.01 -8.01
CA VAL A 90 -10.83 -12.07 -8.38
C VAL A 90 -11.49 -13.46 -8.35
N GLY A 91 -12.68 -13.59 -7.76
CA GLY A 91 -13.38 -14.88 -7.62
C GLY A 91 -12.90 -15.72 -6.43
N VAL A 92 -12.24 -15.09 -5.45
CA VAL A 92 -11.79 -15.77 -4.22
C VAL A 92 -12.94 -15.82 -3.21
N PRO A 93 -13.36 -17.00 -2.73
CA PRO A 93 -14.38 -17.13 -1.71
C PRO A 93 -13.98 -16.42 -0.42
N LEU A 94 -14.93 -15.71 0.21
CA LEU A 94 -14.62 -14.85 1.37
C LEU A 94 -14.21 -15.61 2.64
N ASP A 95 -14.53 -16.87 2.73
CA ASP A 95 -14.20 -17.82 3.82
C ASP A 95 -12.92 -18.62 3.55
N ALA A 96 -12.38 -18.54 2.33
CA ALA A 96 -11.15 -19.24 1.95
C ALA A 96 -9.91 -18.76 2.73
N PRO A 97 -8.92 -19.63 2.96
CA PRO A 97 -7.65 -19.26 3.60
C PRO A 97 -6.92 -18.13 2.88
N GLU A 98 -7.03 -18.07 1.55
CA GLU A 98 -6.47 -17.02 0.69
C GLU A 98 -7.06 -15.65 1.04
N ALA A 99 -8.39 -15.58 1.24
CA ALA A 99 -9.08 -14.37 1.63
C ALA A 99 -8.67 -13.89 3.03
N VAL A 100 -8.49 -14.83 3.96
CA VAL A 100 -8.02 -14.53 5.32
C VAL A 100 -6.60 -13.97 5.28
N LEU A 101 -5.70 -14.61 4.49
CA LEU A 101 -4.32 -14.17 4.33
C LEU A 101 -4.26 -12.77 3.71
N TYR A 102 -4.98 -12.52 2.61
CA TYR A 102 -5.07 -11.22 1.95
C TYR A 102 -5.49 -10.13 2.94
N ARG A 103 -6.64 -10.30 3.63
CA ARG A 103 -7.15 -9.30 4.58
C ARG A 103 -6.17 -9.00 5.71
N ARG A 104 -5.48 -10.04 6.22
CA ARG A 104 -4.55 -9.90 7.35
C ARG A 104 -3.23 -9.28 6.94
N SER A 105 -2.77 -9.57 5.74
CA SER A 105 -1.44 -9.16 5.28
C SER A 105 -1.44 -7.82 4.55
N MET A 106 -2.58 -7.39 4.00
CA MET A 106 -2.69 -6.14 3.27
C MET A 106 -2.38 -4.96 4.18
N LYS A 107 -1.34 -4.20 3.78
CA LYS A 107 -0.89 -2.97 4.43
C LYS A 107 -0.78 -1.88 3.40
N VAL A 108 -1.23 -0.68 3.78
CA VAL A 108 -1.15 0.50 2.94
C VAL A 108 -0.25 1.52 3.62
N GLU A 109 0.85 1.87 2.98
CA GLU A 109 1.80 2.87 3.45
C GLU A 109 1.59 4.16 2.64
N PRO A 110 1.21 5.27 3.28
CA PRO A 110 1.04 6.53 2.59
C PRO A 110 2.38 7.15 2.22
N MET A 111 2.47 7.67 0.99
CA MET A 111 3.58 8.48 0.49
C MET A 111 3.05 9.83 0.00
N PRO A 112 2.61 10.72 0.92
CA PRO A 112 1.81 11.90 0.58
C PRO A 112 2.57 12.88 -0.31
N TYR A 113 3.88 13.03 -0.14
CA TYR A 113 4.71 13.92 -0.96
C TYR A 113 4.78 13.50 -2.43
N ALA A 114 4.67 12.20 -2.70
CA ALA A 114 4.67 11.65 -4.06
C ALA A 114 3.24 11.42 -4.59
N ASN A 115 2.20 11.73 -3.81
CA ASN A 115 0.81 11.43 -4.12
C ASN A 115 0.55 9.93 -4.40
N LEU A 116 1.32 9.07 -3.76
CA LEU A 116 1.33 7.62 -3.95
C LEU A 116 0.91 6.90 -2.67
N MET A 117 0.30 5.74 -2.86
CA MET A 117 0.05 4.75 -1.81
C MET A 117 0.79 3.47 -2.18
N LYS A 118 1.65 3.00 -1.29
CA LYS A 118 2.31 1.70 -1.43
C LYS A 118 1.46 0.64 -0.75
N VAL A 119 0.92 -0.26 -1.54
CA VAL A 119 0.12 -1.39 -1.07
C VAL A 119 0.99 -2.64 -1.06
N ARG A 120 1.06 -3.32 0.09
CA ARG A 120 1.72 -4.63 0.23
C ARG A 120 0.70 -5.65 0.69
N LEU A 121 0.74 -6.82 0.11
CA LEU A 121 -0.15 -7.93 0.46
C LEU A 121 0.53 -9.26 0.19
N ARG A 122 0.01 -10.33 0.80
CA ARG A 122 0.55 -11.67 0.63
C ARG A 122 -0.49 -12.63 0.09
N ALA A 123 0.00 -13.58 -0.71
CA ALA A 123 -0.77 -14.71 -1.18
C ALA A 123 0.07 -16.01 -1.12
N TYR A 124 -0.55 -17.15 -1.41
CA TYR A 124 0.13 -18.44 -1.37
C TYR A 124 0.89 -18.78 -2.65
N SER A 125 0.74 -17.98 -3.70
CA SER A 125 1.57 -18.03 -4.92
C SER A 125 1.99 -16.64 -5.36
N ALA A 126 3.05 -16.53 -6.15
CA ALA A 126 3.50 -15.26 -6.72
C ALA A 126 2.45 -14.67 -7.68
N GLU A 127 1.78 -15.55 -8.46
CA GLU A 127 0.75 -15.14 -9.41
C GLU A 127 -0.50 -14.62 -8.69
N ASP A 128 -0.99 -15.32 -7.66
CA ASP A 128 -2.13 -14.85 -6.85
C ASP A 128 -1.81 -13.51 -6.16
N ALA A 129 -0.57 -13.35 -5.66
CA ALA A 129 -0.14 -12.10 -5.04
C ALA A 129 -0.19 -10.94 -6.05
N LYS A 130 0.32 -11.16 -7.27
CA LYS A 130 0.28 -10.20 -8.36
C LYS A 130 -1.16 -9.87 -8.77
N GLN A 131 -2.00 -10.89 -8.95
CA GLN A 131 -3.39 -10.74 -9.34
C GLN A 131 -4.18 -9.94 -8.29
N LEU A 132 -4.03 -10.27 -7.00
CA LEU A 132 -4.69 -9.55 -5.91
C LEU A 132 -4.22 -8.10 -5.80
N ALA A 133 -2.93 -7.83 -6.02
CA ALA A 133 -2.39 -6.48 -5.99
C ALA A 133 -2.92 -5.64 -7.17
N SER A 134 -2.95 -6.19 -8.37
CA SER A 134 -3.55 -5.54 -9.54
C SER A 134 -5.04 -5.30 -9.32
N ALA A 135 -5.79 -6.31 -8.87
CA ALA A 135 -7.22 -6.18 -8.60
C ALA A 135 -7.54 -5.15 -7.52
N THR A 136 -6.64 -4.98 -6.53
CA THR A 136 -6.77 -3.92 -5.50
C THR A 136 -6.71 -2.54 -6.15
N ALA A 137 -5.73 -2.31 -7.03
CA ALA A 137 -5.60 -1.05 -7.74
C ALA A 137 -6.76 -0.82 -8.72
N ASP A 138 -7.17 -1.85 -9.46
CA ASP A 138 -8.27 -1.77 -10.43
C ASP A 138 -9.63 -1.52 -9.75
N THR A 139 -9.82 -2.04 -8.55
CA THR A 139 -11.04 -1.79 -7.77
C THR A 139 -11.10 -0.34 -7.31
N LEU A 140 -9.98 0.21 -6.84
CA LEU A 140 -9.88 1.62 -6.47
C LEU A 140 -10.04 2.53 -7.70
N HIS A 141 -9.37 2.19 -8.82
CA HIS A 141 -9.52 2.90 -10.09
C HIS A 141 -10.99 2.96 -10.53
N GLY A 142 -11.68 1.83 -10.56
CA GLY A 142 -13.10 1.78 -10.98
C GLY A 142 -14.02 2.57 -10.04
N LEU A 143 -13.71 2.66 -8.76
CA LEU A 143 -14.42 3.52 -7.82
C LEU A 143 -14.15 4.99 -8.11
N HIS A 144 -12.89 5.37 -8.27
CA HIS A 144 -12.48 6.74 -8.54
C HIS A 144 -12.97 7.22 -9.92
N ALA A 145 -13.01 6.35 -10.93
CA ALA A 145 -13.59 6.66 -12.23
C ALA A 145 -15.05 7.10 -12.11
N ARG A 146 -15.84 6.42 -11.28
CA ARG A 146 -17.24 6.81 -11.00
C ARG A 146 -17.36 8.15 -10.26
N ILE A 147 -16.51 8.38 -9.27
CA ILE A 147 -16.51 9.64 -8.50
C ILE A 147 -16.03 10.79 -9.37
N GLY A 148 -14.99 10.60 -10.17
CA GLY A 148 -14.39 11.61 -11.05
C GLY A 148 -15.21 11.92 -12.31
N ALA A 149 -16.16 11.04 -12.66
CA ALA A 149 -16.99 11.25 -13.87
C ALA A 149 -17.77 12.55 -13.85
N VAL A 150 -18.35 12.92 -12.70
CA VAL A 150 -19.16 14.14 -12.56
C VAL A 150 -18.32 15.41 -12.72
N PRO A 151 -17.24 15.65 -11.96
CA PRO A 151 -16.43 16.85 -12.14
C PRO A 151 -15.79 16.94 -13.53
N MET A 152 -15.45 15.80 -14.14
CA MET A 152 -14.94 15.77 -15.51
C MET A 152 -16.00 16.15 -16.53
N ALA A 153 -17.24 15.68 -16.37
CA ALA A 153 -18.37 16.04 -17.24
C ALA A 153 -18.65 17.54 -17.15
N LEU A 154 -18.72 18.11 -15.93
CA LEU A 154 -18.91 19.54 -15.71
C LEU A 154 -17.79 20.39 -16.32
N ALA A 155 -16.54 19.93 -16.21
CA ALA A 155 -15.41 20.66 -16.82
C ALA A 155 -15.49 20.67 -18.35
N ARG A 156 -15.92 19.57 -18.97
CA ARG A 156 -16.14 19.48 -20.42
C ARG A 156 -17.31 20.34 -20.87
N GLU A 157 -18.43 20.29 -20.14
CA GLU A 157 -19.58 21.13 -20.40
C GLU A 157 -19.23 22.62 -20.35
N ARG A 158 -18.49 23.03 -19.31
CA ARG A 158 -17.99 24.40 -19.20
C ARG A 158 -17.08 24.82 -20.34
N MET A 159 -16.24 23.91 -20.86
CA MET A 159 -15.41 24.16 -22.04
C MET A 159 -16.28 24.43 -23.28
N VAL A 160 -17.29 23.59 -23.49
CA VAL A 160 -18.24 23.77 -24.63
C VAL A 160 -19.01 25.09 -24.51
N GLU A 161 -19.44 25.45 -23.31
CA GLU A 161 -20.10 26.72 -23.05
C GLU A 161 -19.20 27.93 -23.39
N LEU A 162 -17.93 27.89 -22.91
CA LEU A 162 -16.95 28.93 -23.21
C LEU A 162 -16.65 29.05 -24.70
N ASP A 163 -16.56 27.93 -25.43
CA ASP A 163 -16.33 27.92 -26.89
C ASP A 163 -17.55 28.57 -27.62
N ARG A 164 -18.77 28.29 -27.18
CA ARG A 164 -19.98 28.93 -27.71
C ARG A 164 -20.01 30.45 -27.42
N ASP A 165 -19.81 30.84 -26.17
CA ASP A 165 -19.83 32.25 -25.75
C ASP A 165 -18.76 33.06 -26.46
N LEU A 166 -17.57 32.45 -26.70
CA LEU A 166 -16.52 33.05 -27.49
C LEU A 166 -16.90 33.22 -28.95
N GLY A 167 -17.55 32.22 -29.55
CA GLY A 167 -18.06 32.30 -30.92
C GLY A 167 -19.12 33.41 -31.09
N GLU A 168 -20.05 33.52 -30.15
CA GLU A 168 -21.05 34.58 -30.13
C GLU A 168 -20.43 35.97 -29.98
N ALA A 169 -19.46 36.12 -29.05
CA ALA A 169 -18.75 37.37 -28.85
C ALA A 169 -17.94 37.81 -30.08
N GLN A 170 -17.31 36.86 -30.79
CA GLN A 170 -16.60 37.12 -32.03
C GLN A 170 -17.53 37.55 -33.16
N ALA A 171 -18.70 36.94 -33.31
CA ALA A 171 -19.70 37.32 -34.29
C ALA A 171 -20.24 38.74 -34.02
N ASP A 172 -20.51 39.06 -32.73
CA ASP A 172 -20.91 40.41 -32.32
C ASP A 172 -19.85 41.47 -32.61
N ARG A 173 -18.56 41.15 -32.32
CA ARG A 173 -17.44 42.01 -32.63
C ARG A 173 -17.36 42.33 -34.12
N GLU A 174 -17.57 41.32 -35.00
CA GLU A 174 -17.55 41.52 -36.42
C GLU A 174 -18.68 42.43 -36.90
N ARG A 175 -19.90 42.26 -36.41
CA ARG A 175 -21.02 43.12 -36.67
C ARG A 175 -20.75 44.56 -36.21
N LEU A 176 -20.29 44.78 -34.98
CA LEU A 176 -19.95 46.08 -34.43
C LEU A 176 -18.81 46.76 -35.20
N SER A 177 -17.87 45.97 -35.72
CA SER A 177 -16.77 46.53 -36.54
C SER A 177 -17.24 47.07 -37.88
N HIS A 178 -18.30 46.47 -38.46
CA HIS A 178 -18.96 47.01 -39.67
C HIS A 178 -19.74 48.28 -39.36
N GLU A 179 -20.48 48.35 -38.29
CA GLU A 179 -21.24 49.51 -37.85
C GLU A 179 -20.35 50.68 -37.48
N ALA A 180 -19.22 50.47 -36.84
CA ALA A 180 -18.24 51.47 -36.45
C ALA A 180 -17.51 52.14 -37.66
N LYS A 181 -17.58 51.53 -38.84
CA LYS A 181 -17.03 52.12 -40.09
C LYS A 181 -17.93 53.19 -40.71
N GLY A 182 -19.17 53.34 -40.21
CA GLY A 182 -20.11 54.39 -40.61
C GLY A 182 -19.69 55.77 -40.14
N ASN A 183 -20.54 56.78 -40.39
CA ASN A 183 -20.32 58.15 -39.97
C ASN A 183 -21.41 58.59 -38.99
N GLY A 184 -21.05 59.43 -38.00
CA GLY A 184 -21.98 60.01 -37.06
C GLY A 184 -21.95 59.40 -35.64
N ALA A 185 -22.96 59.73 -34.83
CA ALA A 185 -23.05 59.34 -33.41
C ALA A 185 -23.17 57.81 -33.24
N GLU A 186 -23.89 57.14 -34.15
CA GLU A 186 -24.06 55.66 -34.11
C GLU A 186 -22.73 54.92 -34.30
N ALA A 187 -21.90 55.35 -35.25
CA ALA A 187 -20.59 54.78 -35.45
C ALA A 187 -19.66 55.01 -34.26
N ALA A 188 -19.78 56.15 -33.56
CA ALA A 188 -19.01 56.37 -32.32
C ALA A 188 -19.47 55.43 -31.17
N LEU A 189 -20.78 55.23 -31.00
CA LEU A 189 -21.32 54.29 -30.02
C LEU A 189 -20.90 52.84 -30.35
N ALA A 190 -20.98 52.44 -31.62
CA ALA A 190 -20.50 51.15 -32.08
C ALA A 190 -19.02 50.95 -31.78
N GLY A 191 -18.17 51.98 -31.92
CA GLY A 191 -16.77 51.95 -31.54
C GLY A 191 -16.52 51.70 -30.05
N VAL A 192 -17.30 52.31 -29.16
CA VAL A 192 -17.23 52.05 -27.71
C VAL A 192 -17.68 50.61 -27.40
N ALA A 193 -18.78 50.17 -27.99
CA ALA A 193 -19.26 48.78 -27.81
C ALA A 193 -18.25 47.74 -28.33
N LEU A 194 -17.59 48.04 -29.44
CA LEU A 194 -16.51 47.19 -30.02
C LEU A 194 -15.33 47.07 -29.05
N ALA A 195 -14.92 48.18 -28.39
CA ALA A 195 -13.83 48.14 -27.41
C ALA A 195 -14.21 47.25 -26.21
N SER A 196 -15.42 47.39 -25.66
CA SER A 196 -15.94 46.56 -24.57
C SER A 196 -15.99 45.07 -24.98
N ARG A 197 -16.49 44.79 -26.21
CA ARG A 197 -16.57 43.39 -26.70
C ARG A 197 -15.21 42.77 -26.89
N ASN A 198 -14.18 43.53 -27.28
CA ASN A 198 -12.80 43.03 -27.37
C ASN A 198 -12.24 42.68 -25.98
N GLU A 199 -12.60 43.39 -24.93
CA GLU A 199 -12.22 43.03 -23.55
C GLU A 199 -12.93 41.76 -23.09
N ASP A 200 -14.25 41.61 -23.38
CA ASP A 200 -14.99 40.38 -23.07
C ASP A 200 -14.35 39.17 -23.76
N ILE A 201 -13.99 39.27 -25.04
CA ILE A 201 -13.33 38.21 -25.81
C ILE A 201 -12.01 37.79 -25.14
N ARG A 202 -11.18 38.78 -24.75
CA ARG A 202 -9.90 38.47 -24.08
C ARG A 202 -10.11 37.75 -22.74
N ALA A 203 -11.13 38.21 -21.98
CA ALA A 203 -11.48 37.55 -20.71
C ALA A 203 -11.94 36.10 -20.92
N LEU A 204 -12.81 35.86 -21.90
CA LEU A 204 -13.27 34.52 -22.25
C LEU A 204 -12.09 33.61 -22.75
N GLU A 205 -11.22 34.14 -23.59
CA GLU A 205 -10.02 33.44 -24.07
C GLU A 205 -9.11 33.06 -22.89
N GLN A 206 -8.91 33.95 -21.93
CA GLN A 206 -8.12 33.68 -20.73
C GLN A 206 -8.75 32.57 -19.90
N ILE A 207 -10.04 32.63 -19.61
CA ILE A 207 -10.77 31.63 -18.82
C ILE A 207 -10.71 30.27 -19.54
N ARG A 208 -10.92 30.24 -20.85
CA ARG A 208 -10.83 29.06 -21.69
C ARG A 208 -9.43 28.42 -21.64
N SER A 209 -8.40 29.25 -21.80
CA SER A 209 -7.00 28.83 -21.75
C SER A 209 -6.65 28.26 -20.38
N ASP A 210 -7.08 28.90 -19.30
CA ASP A 210 -6.83 28.43 -17.94
C ASP A 210 -7.52 27.08 -17.69
N LEU A 211 -8.77 26.91 -18.14
CA LEU A 211 -9.49 25.64 -18.05
C LEU A 211 -8.81 24.54 -18.90
N ALA A 212 -8.40 24.86 -20.12
CA ALA A 212 -7.68 23.94 -21.00
C ALA A 212 -6.37 23.48 -20.36
N ASN A 213 -5.60 24.39 -19.77
CA ASN A 213 -4.36 24.08 -19.08
C ASN A 213 -4.58 23.16 -17.87
N ARG A 214 -5.66 23.39 -17.10
CA ARG A 214 -6.02 22.54 -15.95
C ARG A 214 -6.44 21.13 -16.37
N LEU A 215 -6.96 20.96 -17.58
CA LEU A 215 -7.37 19.66 -18.13
C LEU A 215 -6.21 18.90 -18.79
N LEU A 216 -5.01 19.46 -18.87
CA LEU A 216 -3.84 18.74 -19.37
C LEU A 216 -3.52 17.50 -18.50
N PRO A 217 -2.92 16.45 -19.09
CA PRO A 217 -2.59 15.20 -18.39
C PRO A 217 -1.73 15.36 -17.14
N ASN A 218 -0.97 16.47 -17.03
CA ASN A 218 -0.17 16.75 -15.83
C ASN A 218 -1.02 17.17 -14.61
N TYR A 219 -2.22 17.69 -14.85
CA TYR A 219 -3.13 18.21 -13.82
C TYR A 219 -4.42 17.42 -13.70
N THR A 220 -4.76 16.65 -14.74
CA THR A 220 -5.98 15.84 -14.78
C THR A 220 -5.62 14.43 -15.23
N PHE A 221 -5.69 13.47 -14.33
CA PHE A 221 -5.37 12.07 -14.61
C PHE A 221 -6.19 11.15 -13.71
N GLU A 222 -6.39 9.93 -14.19
CA GLU A 222 -7.10 8.89 -13.45
C GLU A 222 -6.20 8.21 -12.41
N THR A 223 -6.84 7.57 -11.44
CA THR A 223 -6.12 6.70 -10.50
C THR A 223 -5.48 5.54 -11.25
N SER A 224 -4.20 5.34 -11.07
CA SER A 224 -3.44 4.35 -11.83
C SER A 224 -2.28 3.76 -11.02
N MET A 225 -1.69 2.71 -11.55
CA MET A 225 -0.42 2.18 -11.09
C MET A 225 0.69 2.71 -12.02
N PRO A 226 1.55 3.63 -11.56
CA PRO A 226 2.63 4.18 -12.40
C PRO A 226 3.72 3.14 -12.70
N TRP A 227 3.82 2.10 -11.89
CA TRP A 227 4.76 1.00 -12.07
C TRP A 227 4.05 -0.34 -11.99
N PRO A 228 4.56 -1.38 -12.67
CA PRO A 228 4.01 -2.72 -12.57
C PRO A 228 4.13 -3.26 -11.14
N VAL A 229 3.25 -4.18 -10.79
CA VAL A 229 3.29 -4.87 -9.50
C VAL A 229 4.62 -5.62 -9.37
N ASN A 230 5.34 -5.34 -8.29
CA ASN A 230 6.58 -6.04 -7.96
C ASN A 230 6.29 -7.23 -7.05
N VAL A 231 6.68 -8.42 -7.51
CA VAL A 231 6.64 -9.66 -6.71
C VAL A 231 8.03 -10.26 -6.75
N PRO A 232 8.75 -10.32 -5.62
CA PRO A 232 10.04 -10.99 -5.54
C PRO A 232 9.93 -12.48 -5.88
N ASP A 233 10.96 -13.03 -6.50
CA ASP A 233 11.03 -14.47 -6.83
C ASP A 233 11.06 -15.32 -5.56
N ASP A 234 11.65 -14.81 -4.49
CA ASP A 234 11.78 -15.50 -3.22
C ASP A 234 10.52 -15.37 -2.35
N ARG A 235 10.15 -16.51 -1.73
CA ARG A 235 9.07 -16.52 -0.74
C ARG A 235 9.44 -15.70 0.51
N VAL A 236 8.51 -14.91 1.00
CA VAL A 236 8.70 -14.10 2.21
C VAL A 236 8.48 -14.93 3.49
N PHE A 237 7.65 -15.99 3.39
CA PHE A 237 7.37 -16.89 4.50
C PHE A 237 7.29 -18.35 4.02
N PRO A 238 7.82 -19.31 4.81
CA PRO A 238 8.72 -19.11 5.94
C PRO A 238 10.08 -18.58 5.48
N ASN A 239 10.64 -17.62 6.24
CA ASN A 239 12.00 -17.18 5.99
C ASN A 239 12.99 -18.26 6.48
N THR A 240 13.60 -18.97 5.53
CA THR A 240 14.45 -20.13 5.82
C THR A 240 15.62 -19.80 6.73
N LEU A 241 16.30 -18.67 6.47
CA LEU A 241 17.48 -18.26 7.25
C LEU A 241 17.08 -17.90 8.70
N LEU A 242 16.03 -17.10 8.86
CA LEU A 242 15.57 -16.66 10.18
C LEU A 242 15.01 -17.82 10.99
N THR A 243 14.24 -18.72 10.35
CA THR A 243 13.65 -19.89 11.02
C THR A 243 14.70 -20.90 11.40
N ALA A 244 15.68 -21.18 10.53
CA ALA A 244 16.80 -22.07 10.85
C ALA A 244 17.70 -21.50 11.95
N GLY A 245 17.97 -20.17 11.92
CA GLY A 245 18.73 -19.49 12.95
C GLY A 245 18.06 -19.54 14.33
N LEU A 246 16.78 -19.21 14.40
CA LEU A 246 16.00 -19.31 15.65
C LEU A 246 15.86 -20.76 16.12
N GLY A 247 15.63 -21.69 15.21
CA GLY A 247 15.58 -23.12 15.51
C GLY A 247 16.90 -23.63 16.07
N GLY A 248 18.03 -23.21 15.51
CA GLY A 248 19.36 -23.54 16.02
C GLY A 248 19.62 -22.98 17.42
N LEU A 249 19.29 -21.70 17.66
CA LEU A 249 19.40 -21.09 19.00
C LEU A 249 18.49 -21.79 20.02
N ALA A 250 17.26 -22.09 19.65
CA ALA A 250 16.34 -22.84 20.50
C ALA A 250 16.84 -24.25 20.81
N ALA A 251 17.43 -24.94 19.82
CA ALA A 251 18.02 -26.24 20.00
C ALA A 251 19.17 -26.21 21.01
N LEU A 252 20.10 -25.26 20.88
CA LEU A 252 21.20 -25.10 21.82
C LEU A 252 20.72 -24.79 23.25
N PHE A 253 19.76 -23.89 23.39
CA PHE A 253 19.20 -23.49 24.68
C PHE A 253 18.48 -24.67 25.37
N LEU A 254 17.55 -25.31 24.66
CA LEU A 254 16.75 -26.43 25.23
C LEU A 254 17.62 -27.65 25.52
N ALA A 255 18.61 -27.94 24.68
CA ALA A 255 19.55 -29.05 24.92
C ALA A 255 20.42 -28.78 26.14
N SER A 256 20.91 -27.57 26.32
CA SER A 256 21.69 -27.18 27.53
C SER A 256 20.81 -27.30 28.79
N LEU A 257 19.58 -26.83 28.74
CA LEU A 257 18.63 -26.93 29.85
C LEU A 257 18.34 -28.40 30.20
N ALA A 258 18.13 -29.26 29.19
CA ALA A 258 17.88 -30.68 29.38
C ALA A 258 19.10 -31.41 30.00
N ALA A 259 20.31 -31.07 29.55
CA ALA A 259 21.55 -31.64 30.12
C ALA A 259 21.71 -31.26 31.62
N VAL A 260 21.48 -29.98 31.95
CA VAL A 260 21.56 -29.49 33.34
C VAL A 260 20.46 -30.11 34.22
N ALA A 261 19.22 -30.17 33.74
CA ALA A 261 18.12 -30.79 34.47
C ALA A 261 18.39 -32.26 34.78
N ARG A 262 18.90 -33.00 33.78
CA ARG A 262 19.25 -34.41 33.99
C ARG A 262 20.39 -34.59 34.97
N HIS A 263 21.44 -33.79 34.88
CA HIS A 263 22.54 -33.81 35.83
C HIS A 263 22.04 -33.58 37.27
N ALA A 264 21.17 -32.58 37.45
CA ALA A 264 20.55 -32.26 38.76
C ALA A 264 19.69 -33.42 39.32
N LEU A 265 18.94 -34.10 38.45
CA LEU A 265 18.15 -35.28 38.85
C LEU A 265 19.01 -36.47 39.26
N ARG A 266 20.14 -36.68 38.60
CA ARG A 266 21.09 -37.77 38.92
C ARG A 266 21.90 -37.51 40.19
N SER A 267 22.16 -36.26 40.53
CA SER A 267 22.89 -35.86 41.76
C SER A 267 22.07 -35.93 43.04
N ARG A 268 20.72 -35.92 42.95
CA ARG A 268 19.81 -35.97 44.11
C ARG A 268 19.90 -37.24 44.98
N PRO A 269 20.00 -38.49 44.46
CA PRO A 269 19.98 -39.69 45.30
C PRO A 269 21.25 -39.86 46.17
N ARG A 270 22.39 -39.27 45.87
CA ARG A 270 23.61 -39.40 46.68
C ARG A 270 23.60 -38.55 47.96
N ARG A 271 22.85 -37.44 48.02
CA ARG A 271 22.76 -36.59 49.24
C ARG A 271 21.82 -37.21 50.30
N ALA A 272 20.76 -37.92 49.88
CA ALA A 272 19.83 -38.55 50.81
C ALA A 272 20.47 -39.79 51.54
N ALA A 273 21.38 -40.50 50.88
CA ALA A 273 22.08 -41.69 51.46
C ALA A 273 23.12 -41.31 52.53
N MET A 274 23.72 -40.13 52.47
CA MET A 274 24.70 -39.67 53.49
C MET A 274 24.02 -39.09 54.76
N LEU A 275 22.78 -38.68 54.70
CA LEU A 275 22.04 -38.18 55.88
C LEU A 275 21.40 -39.29 56.72
N HIS A 276 21.38 -40.54 56.24
CA HIS A 276 20.91 -41.71 56.99
C HIS A 276 22.05 -42.59 57.54
N ALA A 277 23.33 -42.21 57.27
CA ALA A 277 24.53 -42.92 57.76
C ALA A 277 25.30 -42.17 58.86
N ALA A 278 24.76 -41.05 59.35
CA ALA A 278 25.23 -40.30 60.52
C ALA A 278 24.16 -40.30 61.62
#